data_1b471511cb2be11d0964a5c8038611b7
#
_entry.id   1b471511cb2be11d0964a5c8038611b7
#
_cell.length_a   1.000
_cell.length_b   1.000
_cell.length_c   1.000
_cell.angle_alpha   90.00
_cell.angle_beta   90.00
_cell.angle_gamma   90.00
#
_symmetry.space_group_name_H-M   'P 1'
#
loop_
_entity.id
_entity.type
_entity.pdbx_description
1 polymer ?
#
loop_
_entity_poly.entity_id
_entity_poly.type
_entity_poly.pdbx_seq_one_letter_code
_entity_poly.pdbx_strand_id
1 'polypeptide(L)'
;IVGERAKWDTVTGEPVRPIIKLVDNAPGFDDISLIKPVLDFTRSNNSKHQPTVDGTNFNQLFRGIDVHIGKGTPGATGVQLPGAQGCSVQDSTIQVGSGYSGITGGAGAGGGHAMLTVIGGRIGLDYTLSLNCPGTAGARLLDQTEAAILYSGLEAASFTGAYIRPANANVAALKSIAHGIKFGQVSMVDCVIDYPDSGANENCVAMDTTHSLYLNNVFLKNCGSFASGVAAEKSSQYSVAHEVAIGVSIP
;
A
#
# COMPACT_ATOMS: atom_id res chain seq x y z
N ILE A 1 8.60 5.50 -17.10
CA ILE A 1 7.45 6.06 -17.83
C ILE A 1 6.99 7.29 -17.08
N VAL A 2 6.93 8.42 -17.76
CA VAL A 2 6.48 9.70 -17.18
C VAL A 2 5.35 10.23 -18.06
N GLY A 3 4.22 10.51 -17.43
CA GLY A 3 3.09 11.15 -18.11
C GLY A 3 3.34 12.63 -18.40
N GLU A 4 2.55 13.18 -19.28
CA GLU A 4 2.53 14.62 -19.50
C GLU A 4 2.12 15.33 -18.19
N ARG A 5 2.70 16.50 -17.95
CA ARG A 5 2.38 17.28 -16.74
C ARG A 5 0.89 17.49 -16.64
N ALA A 6 0.32 17.08 -15.52
CA ALA A 6 -1.11 17.18 -15.29
C ALA A 6 -1.60 18.63 -15.52
N LYS A 7 -2.62 18.76 -16.35
CA LYS A 7 -3.44 19.98 -16.37
C LYS A 7 -4.41 19.88 -15.19
N TRP A 8 -4.70 20.99 -14.56
CA TRP A 8 -5.72 21.03 -13.53
C TRP A 8 -7.08 21.15 -14.21
N ASP A 9 -8.02 20.30 -13.83
CA ASP A 9 -9.43 20.53 -14.14
C ASP A 9 -9.90 21.76 -13.38
N THR A 10 -10.30 22.78 -14.10
CA THR A 10 -10.72 24.07 -13.50
C THR A 10 -12.06 23.99 -12.78
N VAL A 11 -12.82 22.92 -12.98
CA VAL A 11 -14.13 22.70 -12.35
C VAL A 11 -13.98 21.88 -11.08
N THR A 12 -13.21 20.79 -11.13
CA THR A 12 -13.03 19.86 -9.98
C THR A 12 -11.84 20.20 -9.12
N GLY A 13 -10.88 20.97 -9.62
CA GLY A 13 -9.62 21.24 -8.95
C GLY A 13 -8.67 20.03 -8.90
N GLU A 14 -9.00 18.96 -9.64
CA GLU A 14 -8.20 17.73 -9.66
C GLU A 14 -7.21 17.71 -10.83
N PRO A 15 -6.07 17.04 -10.69
CA PRO A 15 -5.12 16.90 -11.78
C PRO A 15 -5.67 15.95 -12.85
N VAL A 16 -5.68 16.40 -14.10
CA VAL A 16 -5.98 15.53 -15.26
C VAL A 16 -4.70 14.87 -15.74
N ARG A 17 -4.62 13.54 -15.61
CA ARG A 17 -3.47 12.74 -16.04
C ARG A 17 -3.85 11.79 -17.16
N PRO A 18 -2.90 11.34 -17.99
CA PRO A 18 -3.10 10.21 -18.87
C PRO A 18 -3.55 8.98 -18.08
N ILE A 19 -4.42 8.17 -18.67
CA ILE A 19 -4.98 6.97 -18.04
C ILE A 19 -4.59 5.74 -18.85
N ILE A 20 -4.04 4.74 -18.18
CA ILE A 20 -3.90 3.38 -18.70
C ILE A 20 -5.07 2.57 -18.15
N LYS A 21 -5.91 2.04 -19.04
CA LYS A 21 -7.12 1.33 -18.63
C LYS A 21 -7.06 -0.13 -19.03
N LEU A 22 -7.22 -1.03 -18.03
CA LEU A 22 -7.59 -2.41 -18.27
C LEU A 22 -9.11 -2.47 -18.48
N VAL A 23 -9.56 -3.06 -19.58
CA VAL A 23 -11.00 -3.15 -19.88
C VAL A 23 -11.72 -4.12 -18.93
N ASP A 24 -13.03 -4.00 -18.84
CA ASP A 24 -13.85 -4.92 -18.06
C ASP A 24 -13.73 -6.34 -18.61
N ASN A 25 -13.69 -7.34 -17.71
CA ASN A 25 -13.56 -8.77 -18.04
C ASN A 25 -12.37 -9.08 -18.97
N ALA A 26 -11.25 -8.37 -18.80
CA ALA A 26 -10.06 -8.59 -19.60
C ALA A 26 -9.57 -10.05 -19.47
N PRO A 27 -9.39 -10.79 -20.59
CA PRO A 27 -8.98 -12.17 -20.56
C PRO A 27 -7.66 -12.39 -19.81
N GLY A 28 -7.64 -13.39 -18.93
CA GLY A 28 -6.46 -13.76 -18.14
C GLY A 28 -6.22 -12.92 -16.90
N PHE A 29 -7.17 -12.05 -16.51
CA PHE A 29 -7.21 -11.32 -15.25
C PHE A 29 -8.40 -11.72 -14.36
N ASP A 30 -9.16 -12.71 -14.79
CA ASP A 30 -10.36 -13.23 -14.15
C ASP A 30 -10.08 -14.27 -13.06
N ASP A 31 -8.85 -14.76 -12.94
CA ASP A 31 -8.42 -15.75 -11.96
C ASP A 31 -7.60 -15.11 -10.85
N ILE A 32 -8.16 -15.10 -9.63
CA ILE A 32 -7.49 -14.59 -8.42
C ILE A 32 -6.26 -15.41 -8.00
N SER A 33 -6.15 -16.64 -8.46
CA SER A 33 -4.97 -17.51 -8.19
C SER A 33 -3.77 -17.15 -9.07
N LEU A 34 -4.01 -16.40 -10.14
CA LEU A 34 -3.01 -15.97 -11.13
C LEU A 34 -2.90 -14.44 -11.18
N ILE A 35 -2.25 -13.86 -10.19
CA ILE A 35 -2.08 -12.41 -10.12
C ILE A 35 -1.22 -11.92 -11.30
N LYS A 36 -1.75 -10.95 -12.03
CA LYS A 36 -1.09 -10.33 -13.18
C LYS A 36 -1.12 -8.80 -13.11
N PRO A 37 0.00 -8.14 -13.40
CA PRO A 37 0.06 -6.70 -13.44
C PRO A 37 -0.48 -6.13 -14.76
N VAL A 38 -1.13 -4.95 -14.67
CA VAL A 38 -1.42 -4.11 -15.84
C VAL A 38 -0.13 -3.49 -16.37
N LEU A 39 0.76 -3.09 -15.47
CA LEU A 39 2.10 -2.59 -15.76
C LEU A 39 3.12 -3.42 -15.02
N ASP A 40 4.05 -4.01 -15.75
CA ASP A 40 5.10 -4.86 -15.22
C ASP A 40 6.48 -4.23 -15.43
N PHE A 41 7.16 -3.95 -14.33
CA PHE A 41 8.54 -3.45 -14.30
C PHE A 41 9.53 -4.55 -13.87
N THR A 42 9.12 -5.81 -13.90
CA THR A 42 10.04 -6.91 -13.62
C THR A 42 11.02 -7.11 -14.77
N ARG A 43 12.24 -7.48 -14.42
CA ARG A 43 13.19 -7.97 -15.41
C ARG A 43 12.93 -9.46 -15.63
N SER A 44 12.38 -9.84 -16.77
CA SER A 44 12.21 -11.23 -17.15
C SER A 44 13.55 -11.82 -17.59
N ASN A 45 14.29 -12.44 -16.68
CA ASN A 45 15.49 -13.21 -17.02
C ASN A 45 15.27 -14.73 -17.01
N ASN A 46 14.06 -15.19 -16.71
CA ASN A 46 13.77 -16.61 -16.72
C ASN A 46 12.45 -16.91 -17.42
N SER A 47 12.42 -18.05 -18.06
CA SER A 47 11.27 -18.61 -18.79
C SER A 47 10.04 -18.89 -17.89
N LYS A 48 10.08 -18.55 -16.60
CA LYS A 48 9.01 -18.85 -15.64
C LYS A 48 8.16 -17.67 -15.24
N HIS A 49 8.44 -16.45 -15.75
CA HIS A 49 7.66 -15.23 -15.43
C HIS A 49 7.40 -15.01 -13.92
N GLN A 50 8.27 -15.55 -13.09
CA GLN A 50 8.16 -15.34 -11.65
C GLN A 50 8.75 -13.97 -11.32
N PRO A 51 8.07 -13.13 -10.54
CA PRO A 51 8.63 -11.89 -10.04
C PRO A 51 9.85 -12.24 -9.19
N THR A 52 11.01 -12.03 -9.75
CA THR A 52 12.24 -12.09 -8.96
C THR A 52 12.44 -10.72 -8.34
N VAL A 53 12.70 -10.69 -7.04
CA VAL A 53 13.25 -9.51 -6.39
C VAL A 53 14.61 -9.26 -7.02
N ASP A 54 14.63 -8.42 -8.04
CA ASP A 54 15.81 -8.24 -8.87
C ASP A 54 16.62 -7.05 -8.37
N GLY A 55 17.69 -7.33 -7.61
CA GLY A 55 18.67 -6.34 -7.21
C GLY A 55 19.40 -5.66 -8.39
N THR A 56 18.95 -5.84 -9.61
CA THR A 56 19.56 -5.28 -10.84
C THR A 56 18.65 -4.30 -11.58
N ASN A 57 17.40 -4.10 -11.12
CA ASN A 57 16.42 -3.21 -11.76
C ASN A 57 16.39 -1.85 -11.08
N PHE A 58 17.27 -0.94 -11.47
CA PHE A 58 17.46 0.36 -10.82
C PHE A 58 16.72 1.49 -11.52
N ASN A 59 16.37 2.54 -10.75
CA ASN A 59 15.89 3.84 -11.25
C ASN A 59 14.67 3.74 -12.19
N GLN A 60 13.79 2.77 -11.95
CA GLN A 60 12.51 2.68 -12.66
C GLN A 60 11.54 3.69 -12.08
N LEU A 61 11.03 4.57 -12.92
CA LEU A 61 10.09 5.61 -12.54
C LEU A 61 8.78 5.47 -13.32
N PHE A 62 7.67 5.36 -12.56
CA PHE A 62 6.31 5.53 -13.05
C PHE A 62 5.72 6.78 -12.40
N ARG A 63 5.38 7.80 -13.19
CA ARG A 63 4.94 9.08 -12.65
C ARG A 63 3.91 9.78 -13.52
N GLY A 64 2.92 10.41 -12.89
CA GLY A 64 1.98 11.30 -13.55
C GLY A 64 1.04 10.59 -14.53
N ILE A 65 0.76 9.31 -14.31
CA ILE A 65 -0.15 8.50 -15.11
C ILE A 65 -1.07 7.74 -14.15
N ASP A 66 -2.36 7.75 -14.42
CA ASP A 66 -3.33 6.99 -13.65
C ASP A 66 -3.55 5.60 -14.27
N VAL A 67 -3.90 4.62 -13.42
CA VAL A 67 -4.23 3.26 -13.86
C VAL A 67 -5.64 2.92 -13.41
N HIS A 68 -6.49 2.51 -14.35
CA HIS A 68 -7.85 2.09 -14.03
C HIS A 68 -8.02 0.61 -14.38
N ILE A 69 -8.38 -0.20 -13.39
CA ILE A 69 -8.67 -1.63 -13.54
C ILE A 69 -10.16 -1.81 -13.73
N GLY A 70 -10.55 -2.48 -14.81
CA GLY A 70 -11.94 -2.76 -15.16
C GLY A 70 -12.59 -3.77 -14.22
N LYS A 71 -13.92 -3.89 -14.29
CA LYS A 71 -14.69 -4.87 -13.51
C LYS A 71 -14.42 -6.28 -14.00
N GLY A 72 -14.63 -7.27 -13.12
CA GLY A 72 -14.49 -8.69 -13.47
C GLY A 72 -13.04 -9.14 -13.70
N THR A 73 -12.08 -8.47 -13.08
CA THR A 73 -10.64 -8.75 -13.20
C THR A 73 -9.99 -8.94 -11.80
N PRO A 74 -10.47 -9.90 -10.98
CA PRO A 74 -10.03 -10.05 -9.59
C PRO A 74 -8.54 -10.39 -9.42
N GLY A 75 -7.87 -10.92 -10.46
CA GLY A 75 -6.44 -11.19 -10.46
C GLY A 75 -5.57 -10.02 -10.91
N ALA A 76 -6.15 -8.84 -11.19
CA ALA A 76 -5.39 -7.71 -11.71
C ALA A 76 -4.68 -6.93 -10.61
N THR A 77 -3.40 -6.63 -10.82
CA THR A 77 -2.60 -5.65 -10.06
C THR A 77 -2.31 -4.44 -10.94
N GLY A 78 -2.39 -3.24 -10.37
CA GLY A 78 -2.12 -2.01 -11.13
C GLY A 78 -0.69 -1.94 -11.64
N VAL A 79 0.28 -1.95 -10.71
CA VAL A 79 1.71 -1.84 -11.02
C VAL A 79 2.48 -2.91 -10.26
N GLN A 80 3.28 -3.70 -10.95
CA GLN A 80 4.26 -4.59 -10.35
C GLN A 80 5.65 -3.97 -10.49
N LEU A 81 6.26 -3.64 -9.34
CA LEU A 81 7.55 -2.95 -9.29
C LEU A 81 8.47 -3.57 -8.22
N PRO A 82 8.93 -4.82 -8.37
CA PRO A 82 9.94 -5.41 -7.50
C PRO A 82 11.31 -4.85 -7.88
N GLY A 83 11.47 -3.53 -7.71
CA GLY A 83 12.65 -2.82 -8.14
C GLY A 83 13.76 -2.81 -7.09
N ALA A 84 14.98 -2.49 -7.54
CA ALA A 84 16.12 -2.16 -6.70
C ALA A 84 16.14 -0.66 -6.34
N GLN A 85 17.30 -0.11 -6.05
CA GLN A 85 17.45 1.27 -5.60
C GLN A 85 16.94 2.29 -6.63
N GLY A 86 16.37 3.38 -6.13
CA GLY A 86 15.92 4.52 -6.93
C GLY A 86 14.62 4.28 -7.72
N CYS A 87 13.97 3.13 -7.55
CA CYS A 87 12.67 2.88 -8.18
C CYS A 87 11.55 3.64 -7.48
N SER A 88 10.50 4.05 -8.21
CA SER A 88 9.44 4.85 -7.63
C SER A 88 8.14 4.84 -8.44
N VAL A 89 7.01 4.90 -7.72
CA VAL A 89 5.71 5.31 -8.27
C VAL A 89 5.34 6.63 -7.63
N GLN A 90 5.06 7.64 -8.45
CA GLN A 90 4.82 9.00 -7.97
C GLN A 90 3.64 9.65 -8.67
N ASP A 91 2.93 10.50 -7.93
CA ASP A 91 1.90 11.39 -8.49
C ASP A 91 0.94 10.65 -9.42
N SER A 92 0.34 9.56 -8.93
CA SER A 92 -0.49 8.65 -9.70
C SER A 92 -1.67 8.16 -8.88
N THR A 93 -2.80 7.93 -9.55
CA THR A 93 -3.97 7.27 -8.96
C THR A 93 -4.15 5.90 -9.58
N ILE A 94 -4.28 4.87 -8.76
CA ILE A 94 -4.56 3.51 -9.18
C ILE A 94 -5.96 3.13 -8.68
N GLN A 95 -6.93 3.09 -9.59
CA GLN A 95 -8.29 2.62 -9.30
C GLN A 95 -8.34 1.12 -9.53
N VAL A 96 -8.24 0.36 -8.44
CA VAL A 96 -8.17 -1.11 -8.47
C VAL A 96 -9.57 -1.73 -8.57
N GLY A 97 -10.58 -1.08 -8.01
CA GLY A 97 -11.95 -1.60 -7.99
C GLY A 97 -12.03 -2.96 -7.31
N SER A 98 -12.42 -4.00 -8.05
CA SER A 98 -12.48 -5.39 -7.57
C SER A 98 -11.21 -6.21 -7.85
N GLY A 99 -10.15 -5.59 -8.33
CA GLY A 99 -8.86 -6.23 -8.58
C GLY A 99 -8.11 -6.64 -7.32
N TYR A 100 -6.94 -7.21 -7.50
CA TYR A 100 -6.11 -7.72 -6.39
C TYR A 100 -5.44 -6.58 -5.62
N SER A 101 -4.55 -5.81 -6.28
CA SER A 101 -3.79 -4.78 -5.57
C SER A 101 -3.47 -3.54 -6.42
N GLY A 102 -3.15 -2.45 -5.75
CA GLY A 102 -2.63 -1.26 -6.41
C GLY A 102 -1.20 -1.44 -6.88
N ILE A 103 -0.31 -1.77 -5.95
CA ILE A 103 1.10 -2.04 -6.22
C ILE A 103 1.46 -3.41 -5.64
N THR A 104 2.22 -4.18 -6.39
CA THR A 104 2.86 -5.42 -5.93
C THR A 104 4.37 -5.28 -6.04
N GLY A 105 5.09 -5.62 -4.97
CA GLY A 105 6.52 -5.40 -4.84
C GLY A 105 6.83 -3.97 -4.37
N GLY A 106 8.06 -3.74 -3.95
CA GLY A 106 8.53 -2.45 -3.44
C GLY A 106 9.66 -1.88 -4.27
N ALA A 107 9.90 -0.60 -4.13
CA ALA A 107 10.90 0.15 -4.91
C ALA A 107 12.34 -0.05 -4.43
N GLY A 108 12.62 -1.04 -3.61
CA GLY A 108 13.96 -1.36 -3.10
C GLY A 108 14.55 -0.31 -2.13
N ALA A 109 15.73 -0.60 -1.62
CA ALA A 109 16.43 0.31 -0.72
C ALA A 109 16.75 1.64 -1.41
N GLY A 110 16.42 2.77 -0.74
CA GLY A 110 16.61 4.11 -1.32
C GLY A 110 15.63 4.45 -2.45
N GLY A 111 14.69 3.58 -2.77
CA GLY A 111 13.52 3.90 -3.58
C GLY A 111 12.36 4.41 -2.71
N GLY A 112 11.28 4.85 -3.34
CA GLY A 112 10.13 5.35 -2.59
C GLY A 112 8.92 5.64 -3.46
N HIS A 113 7.76 5.64 -2.83
CA HIS A 113 6.53 6.09 -3.44
C HIS A 113 6.14 7.45 -2.88
N ALA A 114 5.61 8.34 -3.73
CA ALA A 114 5.20 9.67 -3.28
C ALA A 114 3.89 10.10 -3.95
N MET A 115 3.00 10.72 -3.16
CA MET A 115 1.73 11.26 -3.65
C MET A 115 0.93 10.24 -4.48
N LEU A 116 0.89 9.00 -3.98
CA LEU A 116 0.19 7.88 -4.60
C LEU A 116 -1.20 7.73 -3.99
N THR A 117 -2.22 7.60 -4.83
CA THR A 117 -3.57 7.24 -4.39
C THR A 117 -3.93 5.85 -4.91
N VAL A 118 -4.37 4.95 -4.02
CA VAL A 118 -4.91 3.63 -4.39
C VAL A 118 -6.34 3.52 -3.90
N ILE A 119 -7.28 3.19 -4.78
CA ILE A 119 -8.71 3.13 -4.47
C ILE A 119 -9.24 1.73 -4.76
N GLY A 120 -9.84 1.11 -3.75
CA GLY A 120 -10.39 -0.25 -3.84
C GLY A 120 -9.31 -1.33 -3.87
N GLY A 121 -9.69 -2.50 -4.39
CA GLY A 121 -8.86 -3.69 -4.40
C GLY A 121 -8.91 -4.48 -3.10
N ARG A 122 -8.31 -5.65 -3.10
CA ARG A 122 -8.11 -6.41 -1.86
C ARG A 122 -6.99 -5.78 -1.04
N ILE A 123 -5.90 -5.41 -1.69
CA ILE A 123 -4.71 -4.84 -1.06
C ILE A 123 -4.34 -3.52 -1.75
N GLY A 124 -3.97 -2.53 -0.96
CA GLY A 124 -3.45 -1.27 -1.51
C GLY A 124 -2.01 -1.40 -1.98
N LEU A 125 -1.11 -1.67 -1.05
CA LEU A 125 0.31 -1.87 -1.27
C LEU A 125 0.69 -3.28 -0.79
N ASP A 126 1.08 -4.15 -1.71
CA ASP A 126 1.54 -5.50 -1.43
C ASP A 126 3.08 -5.56 -1.48
N TYR A 127 3.71 -5.48 -0.32
CA TYR A 127 5.16 -5.53 -0.18
C TYR A 127 5.69 -6.93 0.18
N THR A 128 4.90 -7.97 -0.04
CA THR A 128 5.31 -9.35 0.29
C THR A 128 6.42 -9.86 -0.62
N LEU A 129 6.55 -9.31 -1.83
CA LEU A 129 7.62 -9.63 -2.77
C LEU A 129 8.86 -8.73 -2.62
N SER A 130 8.84 -7.78 -1.69
CA SER A 130 9.98 -6.87 -1.49
C SER A 130 10.92 -7.39 -0.42
N LEU A 131 12.20 -7.48 -0.74
CA LEU A 131 13.26 -7.63 0.26
C LEU A 131 13.47 -6.30 1.00
N ASN A 132 13.45 -5.19 0.27
CA ASN A 132 13.64 -3.85 0.78
C ASN A 132 12.39 -3.03 0.52
N CYS A 133 11.67 -2.65 1.57
CA CYS A 133 10.47 -1.85 1.42
C CYS A 133 10.81 -0.38 1.12
N PRO A 134 10.03 0.27 0.25
CA PRO A 134 10.23 1.67 -0.06
C PRO A 134 9.80 2.58 1.09
N GLY A 135 10.40 3.74 1.19
CA GLY A 135 9.79 4.87 1.90
C GLY A 135 8.54 5.33 1.15
N THR A 136 7.45 5.57 1.85
CA THR A 136 6.18 5.98 1.23
C THR A 136 5.70 7.29 1.84
N ALA A 137 5.59 8.33 1.03
CA ALA A 137 5.22 9.68 1.47
C ALA A 137 3.92 10.16 0.81
N GLY A 138 2.99 10.71 1.61
CA GLY A 138 1.75 11.31 1.12
C GLY A 138 0.82 10.34 0.39
N ALA A 139 0.85 9.04 0.75
CA ALA A 139 -0.03 8.05 0.15
C ALA A 139 -1.47 8.17 0.66
N ARG A 140 -2.43 7.90 -0.22
CA ARG A 140 -3.85 7.75 0.12
C ARG A 140 -4.29 6.33 -0.26
N LEU A 141 -4.66 5.53 0.74
CA LEU A 141 -5.10 4.15 0.57
C LEU A 141 -6.57 4.05 1.00
N LEU A 142 -7.47 3.84 0.05
CA LEU A 142 -8.91 3.99 0.26
C LEU A 142 -9.66 2.72 -0.12
N ASP A 143 -10.52 2.26 0.78
CA ASP A 143 -11.54 1.24 0.53
C ASP A 143 -10.99 -0.15 0.15
N GLN A 144 -9.80 -0.52 0.64
CA GLN A 144 -9.26 -1.87 0.49
C GLN A 144 -10.08 -2.85 1.35
N THR A 145 -10.23 -4.10 0.87
CA THR A 145 -11.12 -5.10 1.48
C THR A 145 -10.40 -6.19 2.28
N GLU A 146 -9.07 -6.28 2.23
CA GLU A 146 -8.26 -7.25 2.98
C GLU A 146 -7.18 -6.58 3.82
N ALA A 147 -6.38 -5.71 3.23
CA ALA A 147 -5.40 -4.88 3.93
C ALA A 147 -5.06 -3.64 3.09
N ALA A 148 -4.91 -2.48 3.71
CA ALA A 148 -4.40 -1.34 2.96
C ALA A 148 -2.91 -1.50 2.64
N ILE A 149 -2.14 -2.05 3.58
CA ILE A 149 -0.73 -2.37 3.41
C ILE A 149 -0.49 -3.81 3.85
N LEU A 150 0.06 -4.64 2.97
CA LEU A 150 0.50 -5.99 3.27
C LEU A 150 2.03 -6.04 3.25
N TYR A 151 2.64 -6.54 4.34
CA TYR A 151 4.07 -6.41 4.58
C TYR A 151 4.70 -7.76 4.98
N SER A 152 5.82 -8.13 4.39
CA SER A 152 6.48 -9.42 4.65
C SER A 152 7.42 -9.41 5.87
N GLY A 153 7.83 -8.22 6.32
CA GLY A 153 8.66 -8.10 7.52
C GLY A 153 10.15 -8.39 7.35
N LEU A 154 10.67 -8.38 6.13
CA LEU A 154 12.09 -8.64 5.90
C LEU A 154 12.99 -7.46 6.27
N GLU A 155 12.52 -6.22 6.02
CA GLU A 155 13.25 -4.97 6.33
C GLU A 155 12.33 -3.87 6.82
N ALA A 156 12.84 -2.65 6.95
CA ALA A 156 12.05 -1.52 7.41
C ALA A 156 11.10 -1.01 6.33
N ALA A 157 9.85 -0.79 6.70
CA ALA A 157 8.85 -0.07 5.91
C ALA A 157 8.52 1.26 6.61
N SER A 158 8.57 2.38 5.89
CA SER A 158 8.30 3.70 6.45
C SER A 158 7.21 4.43 5.68
N PHE A 159 6.29 5.03 6.42
CA PHE A 159 5.18 5.80 5.89
C PHE A 159 5.14 7.16 6.55
N THR A 160 5.07 8.23 5.75
CA THR A 160 4.98 9.61 6.25
C THR A 160 3.84 10.34 5.57
N GLY A 161 3.00 11.01 6.34
CA GLY A 161 1.86 11.77 5.81
C GLY A 161 0.83 10.92 5.07
N ALA A 162 0.70 9.63 5.42
CA ALA A 162 -0.25 8.75 4.77
C ALA A 162 -1.67 8.94 5.33
N TYR A 163 -2.67 8.91 4.46
CA TYR A 163 -4.08 8.80 4.80
C TYR A 163 -4.61 7.42 4.39
N ILE A 164 -5.05 6.64 5.37
CA ILE A 164 -5.49 5.26 5.18
C ILE A 164 -6.93 5.13 5.64
N ARG A 165 -7.82 4.70 4.73
CA ARG A 165 -9.21 4.43 5.02
C ARG A 165 -9.58 3.03 4.54
N PRO A 166 -9.48 1.98 5.38
CA PRO A 166 -9.93 0.63 5.03
C PRO A 166 -11.45 0.58 4.74
N ALA A 167 -11.91 -0.40 3.99
CA ALA A 167 -13.32 -0.52 3.62
C ALA A 167 -14.26 -0.72 4.83
N ASN A 168 -13.77 -1.36 5.90
CA ASN A 168 -14.52 -1.59 7.13
C ASN A 168 -13.57 -1.94 8.30
N ALA A 169 -14.12 -2.06 9.50
CA ALA A 169 -13.38 -2.31 10.74
C ALA A 169 -12.73 -3.71 10.86
N ASN A 170 -13.01 -4.63 9.93
CA ASN A 170 -12.36 -5.96 9.91
C ASN A 170 -11.13 -6.00 9.01
N VAL A 171 -10.82 -4.90 8.35
CA VAL A 171 -9.69 -4.77 7.42
C VAL A 171 -8.55 -4.03 8.11
N ALA A 172 -7.38 -4.63 8.18
CA ALA A 172 -6.24 -3.96 8.78
C ALA A 172 -5.71 -2.83 7.87
N ALA A 173 -5.36 -1.69 8.46
CA ALA A 173 -4.62 -0.64 7.76
C ALA A 173 -3.21 -1.12 7.38
N LEU A 174 -2.59 -1.91 8.26
CA LEU A 174 -1.34 -2.62 7.98
C LEU A 174 -1.45 -4.04 8.52
N LYS A 175 -1.08 -5.01 7.70
CA LYS A 175 -1.01 -6.43 8.08
C LYS A 175 0.36 -6.98 7.71
N SER A 176 1.03 -7.62 8.67
CA SER A 176 2.27 -8.32 8.37
C SER A 176 2.06 -9.84 8.24
N ILE A 177 2.76 -10.42 7.27
CA ILE A 177 2.82 -11.86 7.07
C ILE A 177 4.14 -12.37 7.65
N ALA A 178 4.07 -13.36 8.54
CA ALA A 178 5.27 -13.97 9.09
C ALA A 178 6.00 -14.82 8.04
N HIS A 179 7.19 -14.43 7.66
CA HIS A 179 8.12 -15.24 6.84
C HIS A 179 9.24 -15.87 7.67
N GLY A 180 8.99 -16.21 8.93
CA GLY A 180 9.99 -16.84 9.80
C GLY A 180 11.16 -15.93 10.24
N ILE A 181 11.30 -14.74 9.67
CA ILE A 181 12.30 -13.73 10.03
C ILE A 181 11.58 -12.57 10.73
N LYS A 182 11.95 -12.30 12.00
CA LYS A 182 11.26 -11.32 12.85
C LYS A 182 11.94 -9.94 12.90
N PHE A 183 12.72 -9.57 11.89
CA PHE A 183 13.54 -8.35 11.94
C PHE A 183 12.90 -7.13 11.29
N GLY A 184 11.69 -7.26 10.75
CA GLY A 184 11.02 -6.15 10.12
C GLY A 184 10.65 -5.04 11.10
N GLN A 185 10.69 -3.81 10.62
CA GLN A 185 10.27 -2.62 11.34
C GLN A 185 9.24 -1.87 10.51
N VAL A 186 8.23 -1.35 11.17
CA VAL A 186 7.25 -0.45 10.56
C VAL A 186 7.33 0.89 11.27
N SER A 187 7.49 1.96 10.50
CA SER A 187 7.46 3.33 11.00
C SER A 187 6.33 4.10 10.34
N MET A 188 5.49 4.75 11.13
CA MET A 188 4.45 5.68 10.65
C MET A 188 4.63 7.03 11.33
N VAL A 189 4.74 8.09 10.54
CA VAL A 189 4.90 9.47 11.03
C VAL A 189 3.89 10.38 10.34
N ASP A 190 3.19 11.22 11.12
CA ASP A 190 2.18 12.16 10.62
C ASP A 190 1.09 11.47 9.77
N CYS A 191 0.65 10.28 10.16
CA CYS A 191 -0.32 9.49 9.42
C CYS A 191 -1.72 9.57 10.03
N VAL A 192 -2.74 9.37 9.19
CA VAL A 192 -4.15 9.27 9.61
C VAL A 192 -4.70 7.93 9.19
N ILE A 193 -5.31 7.20 10.12
CA ILE A 193 -6.06 5.98 9.88
C ILE A 193 -7.52 6.26 10.25
N ASP A 194 -8.41 6.29 9.27
CA ASP A 194 -9.80 6.73 9.41
C ASP A 194 -10.77 5.63 8.98
N TYR A 195 -11.25 4.85 9.94
CA TYR A 195 -12.25 3.81 9.66
C TYR A 195 -13.64 4.42 9.44
N PRO A 196 -14.47 3.82 8.55
CA PRO A 196 -15.84 4.28 8.34
C PRO A 196 -16.68 4.24 9.63
N ASP A 197 -17.64 5.18 9.76
CA ASP A 197 -18.51 5.34 10.95
C ASP A 197 -19.50 4.18 11.19
N SER A 198 -19.50 3.12 10.41
CA SER A 198 -20.45 2.00 10.48
C SER A 198 -20.37 1.13 11.74
N GLY A 199 -19.95 1.73 12.83
CA GLY A 199 -19.82 1.15 14.16
C GLY A 199 -18.37 1.17 14.62
N ALA A 200 -18.04 2.09 15.53
CA ALA A 200 -16.76 2.05 16.23
C ALA A 200 -16.59 0.64 16.86
N ASN A 201 -15.79 -0.20 16.20
CA ASN A 201 -15.56 -1.55 16.66
C ASN A 201 -14.42 -1.50 17.68
N GLU A 202 -14.77 -1.67 18.96
CA GLU A 202 -13.77 -1.71 20.05
C GLU A 202 -12.74 -2.84 19.87
N ASN A 203 -13.07 -3.87 19.11
CA ASN A 203 -12.19 -4.99 18.78
C ASN A 203 -11.34 -4.75 17.51
N CYS A 204 -11.52 -3.61 16.83
CA CYS A 204 -10.71 -3.25 15.69
C CYS A 204 -9.26 -3.03 16.12
N VAL A 205 -8.34 -3.64 15.40
CA VAL A 205 -6.89 -3.43 15.50
C VAL A 205 -6.39 -2.89 14.17
N ALA A 206 -5.92 -1.65 14.15
CA ALA A 206 -5.52 -1.00 12.91
C ALA A 206 -4.28 -1.63 12.27
N MET A 207 -3.31 -2.05 13.09
CA MET A 207 -2.07 -2.67 12.63
C MET A 207 -1.93 -4.08 13.21
N ASP A 208 -2.22 -5.08 12.38
CA ASP A 208 -2.04 -6.51 12.69
C ASP A 208 -0.60 -6.92 12.36
N THR A 209 0.28 -6.69 13.31
CA THR A 209 1.73 -6.93 13.14
C THR A 209 2.38 -7.47 14.40
N THR A 210 3.35 -8.36 14.22
CA THR A 210 4.25 -8.86 15.27
C THR A 210 5.66 -8.27 15.17
N HIS A 211 5.88 -7.36 14.22
CA HIS A 211 7.16 -6.68 14.02
C HIS A 211 7.31 -5.46 14.91
N SER A 212 8.54 -4.95 14.99
CA SER A 212 8.80 -3.67 15.64
C SER A 212 7.99 -2.55 15.00
N LEU A 213 7.41 -1.70 15.83
CA LEU A 213 6.52 -0.63 15.40
C LEU A 213 6.97 0.69 16.02
N TYR A 214 7.13 1.72 15.20
CA TYR A 214 7.32 3.09 15.64
C TYR A 214 6.21 3.97 15.08
N LEU A 215 5.47 4.62 15.97
CA LEU A 215 4.40 5.57 15.64
C LEU A 215 4.76 6.93 16.21
N ASN A 216 4.69 7.95 15.38
CA ASN A 216 4.85 9.32 15.81
C ASN A 216 3.78 10.18 15.15
N ASN A 217 2.98 10.86 15.97
CA ASN A 217 1.88 11.70 15.51
C ASN A 217 0.92 10.96 14.56
N VAL A 218 0.48 9.77 14.96
CA VAL A 218 -0.47 8.95 14.20
C VAL A 218 -1.87 9.10 14.79
N PHE A 219 -2.82 9.46 13.94
CA PHE A 219 -4.22 9.68 14.28
C PHE A 219 -5.04 8.46 13.89
N LEU A 220 -5.87 7.96 14.82
CA LEU A 220 -6.75 6.81 14.62
C LEU A 220 -8.20 7.20 14.92
N LYS A 221 -9.12 6.88 14.01
CA LYS A 221 -10.55 7.11 14.18
C LYS A 221 -11.36 5.84 13.98
N ASN A 222 -12.40 5.65 14.79
CA ASN A 222 -13.38 4.57 14.73
C ASN A 222 -12.77 3.15 14.83
N CYS A 223 -11.67 2.98 15.58
CA CYS A 223 -11.01 1.70 15.80
C CYS A 223 -10.49 1.62 17.24
N GLY A 224 -10.56 0.45 17.86
CA GLY A 224 -10.29 0.24 19.29
C GLY A 224 -8.82 0.28 19.67
N SER A 225 -7.89 0.00 18.75
CA SER A 225 -6.45 0.00 19.04
C SER A 225 -5.59 0.27 17.81
N PHE A 226 -4.44 0.89 18.04
CA PHE A 226 -3.43 1.07 16.99
C PHE A 226 -2.78 -0.27 16.59
N ALA A 227 -2.41 -1.05 17.57
CA ALA A 227 -1.82 -2.38 17.41
C ALA A 227 -2.14 -3.22 18.67
N SER A 228 -1.79 -4.51 18.66
CA SER A 228 -1.91 -5.35 19.85
C SER A 228 -1.13 -4.75 21.02
N GLY A 229 -1.80 -4.51 22.14
CA GLY A 229 -1.22 -3.88 23.33
C GLY A 229 -1.10 -2.35 23.29
N VAL A 230 -1.56 -1.69 22.20
CA VAL A 230 -1.60 -0.23 22.06
C VAL A 230 -3.02 0.23 21.84
N ALA A 231 -3.75 0.39 22.94
CA ALA A 231 -5.14 0.84 22.89
C ALA A 231 -5.26 2.27 22.35
N ALA A 232 -6.34 2.54 21.65
CA ALA A 232 -6.77 3.88 21.30
C ALA A 232 -7.53 4.49 22.48
N GLU A 233 -7.31 5.76 22.75
CA GLU A 233 -8.14 6.49 23.71
C GLU A 233 -9.55 6.66 23.13
N LYS A 234 -10.57 6.49 23.97
CA LYS A 234 -11.96 6.74 23.57
C LYS A 234 -12.17 8.25 23.41
N SER A 235 -11.98 8.73 22.20
CA SER A 235 -12.23 10.12 21.83
C SER A 235 -13.37 10.20 20.82
N SER A 236 -14.13 11.28 20.86
CA SER A 236 -15.21 11.54 19.90
C SER A 236 -14.70 11.88 18.48
N GLN A 237 -13.41 12.08 18.29
CA GLN A 237 -12.81 12.43 17.00
C GLN A 237 -11.67 11.47 16.65
N TYR A 238 -10.46 11.71 17.17
CA TYR A 238 -9.28 10.91 16.90
C TYR A 238 -8.55 10.57 18.19
N SER A 239 -8.08 9.33 18.28
CA SER A 239 -7.01 8.96 19.21
C SER A 239 -5.68 9.26 18.57
N VAL A 240 -4.71 9.71 19.35
CA VAL A 240 -3.39 10.11 18.83
C VAL A 240 -2.29 9.30 19.51
N ALA A 241 -1.49 8.61 18.72
CA ALA A 241 -0.20 8.09 19.16
C ALA A 241 0.86 9.18 18.95
N HIS A 242 1.17 9.93 20.00
CA HIS A 242 2.18 10.99 19.93
C HIS A 242 3.57 10.42 19.70
N GLU A 243 3.94 9.40 20.47
CA GLU A 243 5.16 8.63 20.29
C GLU A 243 4.99 7.26 20.93
N VAL A 244 5.05 6.21 20.12
CA VAL A 244 4.96 4.82 20.56
C VAL A 244 6.04 4.00 19.87
N ALA A 245 6.82 3.28 20.64
CA ALA A 245 7.80 2.32 20.13
C ALA A 245 7.56 0.95 20.76
N ILE A 246 7.34 -0.05 19.90
CA ILE A 246 7.25 -1.45 20.29
C ILE A 246 8.41 -2.19 19.65
N GLY A 247 9.31 -2.71 20.48
CA GLY A 247 10.43 -3.51 20.02
C GLY A 247 10.10 -5.01 20.03
N VAL A 248 10.73 -5.75 19.12
CA VAL A 248 10.79 -7.21 19.25
C VAL A 248 11.86 -7.52 20.30
N SER A 249 11.45 -8.18 21.38
CA SER A 249 12.43 -8.75 22.32
C SER A 249 13.15 -9.89 21.61
N ILE A 250 14.45 -9.76 21.43
CA ILE A 250 15.30 -10.87 21.01
C ILE A 250 15.63 -11.63 22.30
N PRO A 251 15.23 -12.91 22.41
CA PRO A 251 15.54 -13.71 23.58
C PRO A 251 17.04 -14.01 23.68
#